data_1a373644fcb5dfe3867111a3321f12c4
#
_entry.id   1a373644fcb5dfe3867111a3321f12c4
#
_cell.length_a   1.000
_cell.length_b   1.000
_cell.length_c   1.000
_cell.angle_alpha   90.00
_cell.angle_beta   90.00
_cell.angle_gamma   90.00
#
_symmetry.space_group_name_H-M   'P 1'
#
loop_
_entity.id
_entity.type
_entity.pdbx_description
1 polymer ?
#
loop_
_entity_poly.entity_id
_entity_poly.type
_entity_poly.pdbx_seq_one_letter_code
_entity_poly.pdbx_strand_id
1 'polypeptide(L)'
;ALEQPRRMPVGAVSRAAMLASLQHTNYRIFFFGQIISLTGTWMQMVAEGWLVYNLTRSPLALGVMRFLHTIPVTLFTFYGGVLADRFEKRNILVITQCFALILSLLLYFLTAFGDIQVWQVGIIAFGLGMTNAFDIPARQSFVVDMVGKKDLTNAIALNSSVFNSARIIGPAIAGIILSRMSVAACFLINAVSYAAVIMGYLTMKLPLKANRSDKRN
;
A
#
# COMPACT_ATOMS: atom_id res chain seq x y z
N ALA A 1 21.52 -48.58 14.54
CA ALA A 1 22.17 -47.31 14.21
C ALA A 1 21.09 -46.39 13.63
N LEU A 2 20.59 -45.43 14.42
CA LEU A 2 19.61 -44.42 13.98
C LEU A 2 20.39 -43.29 13.31
N GLU A 3 20.20 -43.14 12.02
CA GLU A 3 20.81 -42.13 11.19
C GLU A 3 20.23 -40.74 11.63
N GLN A 4 21.06 -39.91 12.27
CA GLN A 4 20.68 -38.57 12.68
C GLN A 4 20.45 -37.71 11.41
N PRO A 5 19.33 -36.99 11.31
CA PRO A 5 19.10 -36.05 10.19
C PRO A 5 20.20 -34.99 10.21
N ARG A 6 20.95 -34.86 9.11
CA ARG A 6 21.96 -33.81 8.91
C ARG A 6 21.31 -32.45 9.16
N ARG A 7 21.66 -31.81 10.25
CA ARG A 7 21.35 -30.40 10.51
C ARG A 7 22.05 -29.58 9.43
N MET A 8 21.29 -29.00 8.52
CA MET A 8 21.83 -27.99 7.62
C MET A 8 22.37 -26.83 8.43
N PRO A 9 23.55 -26.26 8.11
CA PRO A 9 24.11 -25.15 8.85
C PRO A 9 23.15 -23.94 8.73
N VAL A 10 22.68 -23.47 9.87
CA VAL A 10 21.97 -22.19 10.03
C VAL A 10 23.03 -21.09 9.89
N GLY A 11 23.32 -20.68 8.66
CA GLY A 11 24.33 -19.63 8.49
C GLY A 11 24.95 -19.56 7.11
N ALA A 12 24.17 -19.25 6.12
CA ALA A 12 24.48 -18.44 4.94
C ALA A 12 23.24 -18.46 4.03
N VAL A 13 22.22 -17.72 4.41
CA VAL A 13 21.21 -17.34 3.41
C VAL A 13 21.99 -16.51 2.38
N SER A 14 22.34 -17.16 1.25
CA SER A 14 23.06 -16.51 0.17
C SER A 14 22.32 -15.21 -0.18
N ARG A 15 23.05 -14.10 -0.38
CA ARG A 15 22.46 -12.83 -0.84
C ARG A 15 21.55 -13.03 -2.05
N ALA A 16 21.89 -14.01 -2.90
CA ALA A 16 21.05 -14.43 -4.01
C ALA A 16 19.68 -15.01 -3.56
N ALA A 17 19.64 -15.75 -2.45
CA ALA A 17 18.39 -16.27 -1.90
C ALA A 17 17.53 -15.17 -1.24
N MET A 18 18.15 -14.12 -0.67
CA MET A 18 17.44 -12.98 -0.10
C MET A 18 16.76 -12.10 -1.15
N LEU A 19 17.22 -12.13 -2.39
CA LEU A 19 16.71 -11.33 -3.50
C LEU A 19 16.06 -12.19 -4.60
N ALA A 20 15.77 -13.48 -4.30
CA ALA A 20 15.23 -14.42 -5.29
C ALA A 20 13.92 -13.92 -5.92
N SER A 21 13.03 -13.31 -5.12
CA SER A 21 11.76 -12.77 -5.60
C SER A 21 11.94 -11.62 -6.61
N LEU A 22 13.03 -10.84 -6.54
CA LEU A 22 13.30 -9.74 -7.46
C LEU A 22 13.76 -10.21 -8.86
N GLN A 23 14.01 -11.50 -9.05
CA GLN A 23 14.27 -12.07 -10.37
C GLN A 23 13.00 -12.10 -11.22
N HIS A 24 11.82 -12.13 -10.59
CA HIS A 24 10.54 -12.02 -11.27
C HIS A 24 10.27 -10.58 -11.70
N THR A 25 10.25 -10.30 -13.00
CA THR A 25 10.11 -8.93 -13.53
C THR A 25 8.85 -8.22 -13.01
N ASN A 26 7.71 -8.91 -12.94
CA ASN A 26 6.47 -8.32 -12.42
C ASN A 26 6.59 -7.97 -10.93
N TYR A 27 7.20 -8.86 -10.12
CA TYR A 27 7.43 -8.59 -8.70
C TYR A 27 8.42 -7.44 -8.50
N ARG A 28 9.42 -7.28 -9.34
CA ARG A 28 10.36 -6.16 -9.27
C ARG A 28 9.68 -4.81 -9.52
N ILE A 29 8.82 -4.73 -10.55
CA ILE A 29 8.02 -3.53 -10.83
C ILE A 29 7.11 -3.22 -9.62
N PHE A 30 6.42 -4.24 -9.11
CA PHE A 30 5.59 -4.13 -7.92
C PHE A 30 6.38 -3.63 -6.71
N PHE A 31 7.53 -4.21 -6.42
CA PHE A 31 8.37 -3.91 -5.27
C PHE A 31 8.81 -2.44 -5.24
N PHE A 32 9.35 -1.92 -6.36
CA PHE A 32 9.74 -0.52 -6.45
C PHE A 32 8.53 0.43 -6.40
N GLY A 33 7.43 0.06 -7.03
CA GLY A 33 6.17 0.80 -6.89
C GLY A 33 5.71 0.88 -5.45
N GLN A 34 5.79 -0.23 -4.70
CA GLN A 34 5.41 -0.25 -3.27
C GLN A 34 6.31 0.62 -2.40
N ILE A 35 7.62 0.68 -2.64
CA ILE A 35 8.52 1.60 -1.92
C ILE A 35 8.02 3.03 -2.05
N ILE A 36 7.74 3.47 -3.27
CA ILE A 36 7.31 4.84 -3.55
C ILE A 36 5.92 5.11 -2.94
N SER A 37 4.95 4.24 -3.20
CA SER A 37 3.56 4.44 -2.76
C SER A 37 3.41 4.36 -1.25
N LEU A 38 4.02 3.37 -0.59
CA LEU A 38 3.94 3.25 0.87
C LEU A 38 4.62 4.42 1.57
N THR A 39 5.78 4.87 1.06
CA THR A 39 6.46 6.06 1.61
C THR A 39 5.56 7.29 1.47
N GLY A 40 4.92 7.51 0.32
CA GLY A 40 3.96 8.57 0.09
C GLY A 40 2.75 8.47 1.02
N THR A 41 2.21 7.27 1.22
CA THR A 41 1.06 7.04 2.12
C THR A 41 1.40 7.38 3.58
N TRP A 42 2.56 6.95 4.08
CA TRP A 42 3.00 7.30 5.45
C TRP A 42 3.28 8.78 5.61
N MET A 43 3.86 9.42 4.57
CA MET A 43 4.06 10.87 4.52
C MET A 43 2.72 11.61 4.58
N GLN A 44 1.74 11.24 3.75
CA GLN A 44 0.40 11.83 3.73
C GLN A 44 -0.30 11.69 5.09
N MET A 45 -0.18 10.55 5.74
CA MET A 45 -0.77 10.31 7.05
C MET A 45 -0.27 11.29 8.12
N VAL A 46 1.01 11.65 8.08
CA VAL A 46 1.58 12.68 8.97
C VAL A 46 1.06 14.06 8.59
N ALA A 47 1.00 14.36 7.30
CA ALA A 47 0.49 15.65 6.79
C ALA A 47 -1.00 15.84 7.14
N GLU A 48 -1.83 14.80 7.04
CA GLU A 48 -3.23 14.84 7.48
C GLU A 48 -3.35 15.12 8.97
N GLY A 49 -2.56 14.42 9.80
CA GLY A 49 -2.54 14.67 11.25
C GLY A 49 -2.13 16.10 11.58
N TRP A 50 -1.09 16.61 10.92
CA TRP A 50 -0.64 17.99 11.07
C TRP A 50 -1.74 18.99 10.69
N LEU A 51 -2.40 18.78 9.55
CA LEU A 51 -3.50 19.61 9.06
C LEU A 51 -4.65 19.66 10.07
N VAL A 52 -5.13 18.49 10.50
CA VAL A 52 -6.24 18.38 11.47
C VAL A 52 -5.89 19.04 12.80
N TYR A 53 -4.67 18.85 13.29
CA TYR A 53 -4.23 19.51 14.52
C TYR A 53 -4.20 21.02 14.38
N ASN A 54 -3.72 21.56 13.26
CA ASN A 54 -3.70 23.00 13.02
C ASN A 54 -5.12 23.61 12.95
N LEU A 55 -6.07 22.88 12.37
CA LEU A 55 -7.46 23.32 12.25
C LEU A 55 -8.22 23.27 13.58
N THR A 56 -7.93 22.27 14.43
CA THR A 56 -8.77 21.99 15.61
C THR A 56 -8.09 22.27 16.94
N ARG A 57 -6.75 22.23 17.00
CA ARG A 57 -5.94 22.21 18.22
C ARG A 57 -6.35 21.13 19.22
N SER A 58 -7.00 20.06 18.74
CA SER A 58 -7.58 18.99 19.55
C SER A 58 -6.91 17.65 19.30
N PRO A 59 -6.27 17.03 20.31
CA PRO A 59 -5.79 15.65 20.21
C PRO A 59 -6.91 14.62 19.95
N LEU A 60 -8.14 14.90 20.44
CA LEU A 60 -9.29 14.06 20.19
C LEU A 60 -9.63 13.98 18.70
N ALA A 61 -9.53 15.11 17.97
CA ALA A 61 -9.77 15.14 16.54
C ALA A 61 -8.81 14.24 15.78
N LEU A 62 -7.53 14.15 16.19
CA LEU A 62 -6.55 13.23 15.61
C LEU A 62 -6.98 11.77 15.82
N GLY A 63 -7.47 11.43 17.01
CA GLY A 63 -8.00 10.09 17.31
C GLY A 63 -9.20 9.74 16.44
N VAL A 64 -10.15 10.69 16.28
CA VAL A 64 -11.32 10.51 15.42
C VAL A 64 -10.91 10.30 13.96
N MET A 65 -9.96 11.08 13.42
CA MET A 65 -9.47 10.88 12.05
C MET A 65 -8.86 9.49 11.88
N ARG A 66 -8.05 9.06 12.86
CA ARG A 66 -7.45 7.71 12.82
C ARG A 66 -8.51 6.61 12.90
N PHE A 67 -9.53 6.79 13.70
CA PHE A 67 -10.68 5.89 13.79
C PHE A 67 -11.43 5.81 12.47
N LEU A 68 -11.76 6.97 11.85
CA LEU A 68 -12.44 7.04 10.55
C LEU A 68 -11.66 6.33 9.45
N HIS A 69 -10.33 6.42 9.45
CA HIS A 69 -9.50 5.69 8.49
C HIS A 69 -9.46 4.18 8.78
N THR A 70 -9.48 3.76 10.05
CA THR A 70 -9.26 2.35 10.44
C THR A 70 -10.55 1.53 10.42
N ILE A 71 -11.71 2.14 10.76
CA ILE A 71 -12.97 1.40 10.86
C ILE A 71 -13.40 0.72 9.55
N PRO A 72 -13.28 1.35 8.35
CA PRO A 72 -13.60 0.67 7.11
C PRO A 72 -12.69 -0.54 6.85
N VAL A 73 -11.39 -0.41 7.17
CA VAL A 73 -10.45 -1.52 7.02
C VAL A 73 -10.90 -2.71 7.86
N THR A 74 -11.25 -2.47 9.13
CA THR A 74 -11.69 -3.54 10.04
C THR A 74 -12.97 -4.23 9.59
N LEU A 75 -13.95 -3.45 9.13
CA LEU A 75 -15.27 -3.97 8.76
C LEU A 75 -15.28 -4.64 7.38
N PHE A 76 -14.53 -4.10 6.41
CA PHE A 76 -14.67 -4.49 4.99
C PHE A 76 -13.52 -5.32 4.44
N THR A 77 -12.41 -5.54 5.18
CA THR A 77 -11.29 -6.36 4.69
C THR A 77 -11.70 -7.78 4.32
N PHE A 78 -12.66 -8.36 5.06
CA PHE A 78 -13.20 -9.68 4.72
C PHE A 78 -13.84 -9.70 3.31
N TYR A 79 -14.66 -8.70 3.00
CA TYR A 79 -15.26 -8.55 1.67
C TYR A 79 -14.21 -8.29 0.60
N GLY A 80 -13.17 -7.51 0.93
CA GLY A 80 -12.01 -7.30 0.08
C GLY A 80 -11.29 -8.61 -0.28
N GLY A 81 -11.15 -9.53 0.69
CA GLY A 81 -10.61 -10.86 0.46
C GLY A 81 -11.44 -11.69 -0.51
N VAL A 82 -12.76 -11.75 -0.28
CA VAL A 82 -13.70 -12.46 -1.17
C VAL A 82 -13.65 -11.88 -2.60
N LEU A 83 -13.55 -10.55 -2.73
CA LEU A 83 -13.45 -9.89 -4.03
C LEU A 83 -12.14 -10.25 -4.74
N ALA A 84 -11.02 -10.27 -3.99
CA ALA A 84 -9.70 -10.64 -4.51
C ALA A 84 -9.63 -12.10 -5.00
N ASP A 85 -10.49 -12.99 -4.45
CA ASP A 85 -10.58 -14.37 -4.90
C ASP A 85 -11.40 -14.52 -6.18
N ARG A 86 -12.40 -13.65 -6.40
CA ARG A 86 -13.35 -13.72 -7.52
C ARG A 86 -12.89 -12.98 -8.77
N PHE A 87 -12.23 -11.85 -8.59
CA PHE A 87 -11.84 -10.95 -9.68
C PHE A 87 -10.32 -10.94 -9.91
N GLU A 88 -9.90 -10.37 -11.03
CA GLU A 88 -8.50 -10.15 -11.32
C GLU A 88 -7.90 -9.14 -10.32
N LYS A 89 -6.95 -9.59 -9.53
CA LYS A 89 -6.31 -8.82 -8.46
C LYS A 89 -5.67 -7.53 -8.98
N ARG A 90 -5.09 -7.57 -10.19
CA ARG A 90 -4.53 -6.40 -10.86
C ARG A 90 -5.58 -5.31 -11.06
N ASN A 91 -6.78 -5.68 -11.52
CA ASN A 91 -7.84 -4.70 -11.77
C ASN A 91 -8.33 -4.09 -10.44
N ILE A 92 -8.46 -4.90 -9.39
CA ILE A 92 -8.79 -4.39 -8.05
C ILE A 92 -7.73 -3.38 -7.60
N LEU A 93 -6.44 -3.73 -7.73
CA LEU A 93 -5.33 -2.84 -7.34
C LEU A 93 -5.31 -1.55 -8.16
N VAL A 94 -5.55 -1.60 -9.46
CA VAL A 94 -5.64 -0.38 -10.30
C VAL A 94 -6.81 0.49 -9.86
N ILE A 95 -7.98 -0.10 -9.63
CA ILE A 95 -9.17 0.64 -9.18
C ILE A 95 -8.92 1.30 -7.81
N THR A 96 -8.40 0.55 -6.83
CA THR A 96 -8.11 1.10 -5.50
C THR A 96 -7.06 2.21 -5.54
N GLN A 97 -6.02 2.06 -6.35
CA GLN A 97 -5.00 3.12 -6.54
C GLN A 97 -5.58 4.36 -7.25
N CYS A 98 -6.50 4.20 -8.20
CA CYS A 98 -7.21 5.34 -8.82
C CYS A 98 -8.06 6.09 -7.79
N PHE A 99 -8.81 5.38 -6.93
CA PHE A 99 -9.55 6.02 -5.85
C PHE A 99 -8.62 6.75 -4.86
N ALA A 100 -7.53 6.12 -4.44
CA ALA A 100 -6.55 6.74 -3.56
C ALA A 100 -5.92 8.00 -4.18
N LEU A 101 -5.60 7.96 -5.47
CA LEU A 101 -5.11 9.10 -6.24
C LEU A 101 -6.13 10.25 -6.24
N ILE A 102 -7.40 9.97 -6.57
CA ILE A 102 -8.47 10.98 -6.59
C ILE A 102 -8.65 11.61 -5.20
N LEU A 103 -8.67 10.81 -4.14
CA LEU A 103 -8.83 11.30 -2.78
C LEU A 103 -7.63 12.15 -2.33
N SER A 104 -6.40 11.77 -2.71
CA SER A 104 -5.20 12.56 -2.43
C SER A 104 -5.17 13.87 -3.22
N LEU A 105 -5.61 13.88 -4.48
CA LEU A 105 -5.78 15.10 -5.27
C LEU A 105 -6.87 16.00 -4.67
N LEU A 106 -7.97 15.42 -4.20
CA LEU A 106 -9.02 16.18 -3.52
C LEU A 106 -8.49 16.85 -2.26
N LEU A 107 -7.72 16.15 -1.42
CA LEU A 107 -7.02 16.74 -0.28
C LEU A 107 -6.10 17.89 -0.72
N TYR A 108 -5.32 17.67 -1.79
CA TYR A 108 -4.43 18.70 -2.34
C TYR A 108 -5.21 19.96 -2.73
N PHE A 109 -6.25 19.82 -3.56
CA PHE A 109 -7.00 20.97 -4.06
C PHE A 109 -7.75 21.71 -2.93
N LEU A 110 -8.38 20.99 -2.01
CA LEU A 110 -9.07 21.59 -0.88
C LEU A 110 -8.11 22.32 0.06
N THR A 111 -6.88 21.79 0.23
CA THR A 111 -5.87 22.41 1.11
C THR A 111 -5.14 23.57 0.43
N ALA A 112 -4.92 23.49 -0.88
CA ALA A 112 -4.14 24.50 -1.62
C ALA A 112 -4.97 25.71 -2.04
N PHE A 113 -6.26 25.52 -2.37
CA PHE A 113 -7.11 26.52 -3.02
C PHE A 113 -8.42 26.80 -2.28
N GLY A 114 -8.70 26.12 -1.19
CA GLY A 114 -9.94 26.26 -0.43
C GLY A 114 -9.70 26.32 1.08
N ASP A 115 -10.76 26.70 1.79
CA ASP A 115 -10.82 26.63 3.24
C ASP A 115 -11.23 25.22 3.65
N ILE A 116 -10.26 24.30 3.68
CA ILE A 116 -10.52 22.91 4.05
C ILE A 116 -11.09 22.80 5.47
N GLN A 117 -12.19 22.08 5.60
CA GLN A 117 -12.87 21.84 6.86
C GLN A 117 -12.53 20.45 7.40
N VAL A 118 -12.50 20.30 8.72
CA VAL A 118 -12.16 19.03 9.40
C VAL A 118 -13.04 17.87 8.95
N TRP A 119 -14.33 18.09 8.77
CA TRP A 119 -15.25 17.05 8.30
C TRP A 119 -14.93 16.55 6.89
N GLN A 120 -14.40 17.40 6.00
CA GLN A 120 -13.95 17.00 4.66
C GLN A 120 -12.75 16.07 4.74
N VAL A 121 -11.77 16.39 5.61
CA VAL A 121 -10.63 15.50 5.90
C VAL A 121 -11.13 14.15 6.42
N GLY A 122 -12.15 14.17 7.31
CA GLY A 122 -12.76 12.96 7.85
C GLY A 122 -13.40 12.06 6.80
N ILE A 123 -14.14 12.63 5.86
CA ILE A 123 -14.76 11.89 4.74
C ILE A 123 -13.67 11.27 3.86
N ILE A 124 -12.62 12.04 3.54
CA ILE A 124 -11.52 11.54 2.71
C ILE A 124 -10.73 10.46 3.44
N ALA A 125 -10.46 10.62 4.75
CA ALA A 125 -9.82 9.59 5.56
C ALA A 125 -10.63 8.29 5.59
N PHE A 126 -11.96 8.36 5.71
CA PHE A 126 -12.85 7.21 5.61
C PHE A 126 -12.77 6.55 4.22
N GLY A 127 -12.78 7.36 3.15
CA GLY A 127 -12.64 6.88 1.78
C GLY A 127 -11.31 6.17 1.53
N LEU A 128 -10.18 6.70 2.06
CA LEU A 128 -8.87 6.05 2.01
C LEU A 128 -8.86 4.75 2.81
N GLY A 129 -9.53 4.72 3.96
CA GLY A 129 -9.73 3.49 4.73
C GLY A 129 -10.51 2.43 3.96
N MET A 130 -11.59 2.84 3.28
CA MET A 130 -12.36 1.96 2.36
C MET A 130 -11.47 1.40 1.24
N THR A 131 -10.69 2.26 0.60
CA THR A 131 -9.73 1.85 -0.43
C THR A 131 -8.77 0.79 0.10
N ASN A 132 -8.20 1.00 1.29
CA ASN A 132 -7.28 0.06 1.93
C ASN A 132 -7.92 -1.29 2.28
N ALA A 133 -9.21 -1.31 2.65
CA ALA A 133 -9.95 -2.54 2.96
C ALA A 133 -9.96 -3.53 1.77
N PHE A 134 -9.95 -3.04 0.55
CA PHE A 134 -9.89 -3.85 -0.68
C PHE A 134 -8.47 -4.03 -1.21
N ASP A 135 -7.63 -2.99 -1.08
CA ASP A 135 -6.26 -3.01 -1.59
C ASP A 135 -5.38 -4.02 -0.84
N ILE A 136 -5.45 -4.06 0.49
CA ILE A 136 -4.57 -4.91 1.31
C ILE A 136 -4.70 -6.40 0.96
N PRO A 137 -5.89 -7.04 0.97
CA PRO A 137 -6.01 -8.46 0.65
C PRO A 137 -5.71 -8.75 -0.83
N ALA A 138 -6.11 -7.86 -1.76
CA ALA A 138 -5.79 -8.01 -3.17
C ALA A 138 -4.27 -7.99 -3.40
N ARG A 139 -3.55 -7.08 -2.74
CA ARG A 139 -2.10 -6.96 -2.81
C ARG A 139 -1.39 -8.19 -2.28
N GLN A 140 -1.79 -8.71 -1.11
CA GLN A 140 -1.21 -9.92 -0.53
C GLN A 140 -1.39 -11.13 -1.45
N SER A 141 -2.59 -11.31 -1.99
CA SER A 141 -2.88 -12.38 -2.93
C SER A 141 -2.13 -12.21 -4.27
N PHE A 142 -1.92 -10.97 -4.72
CA PHE A 142 -1.22 -10.66 -5.96
C PHE A 142 0.27 -11.01 -5.90
N VAL A 143 0.91 -10.82 -4.73
CA VAL A 143 2.29 -11.24 -4.51
C VAL A 143 2.45 -12.74 -4.73
N VAL A 144 1.53 -13.56 -4.22
CA VAL A 144 1.54 -15.03 -4.41
C VAL A 144 1.47 -15.39 -5.91
N ASP A 145 0.63 -14.68 -6.66
CA ASP A 145 0.47 -14.92 -8.11
C ASP A 145 1.74 -14.54 -8.91
N MET A 146 2.53 -13.55 -8.43
CA MET A 146 3.75 -13.09 -9.11
C MET A 146 4.98 -13.97 -8.88
N VAL A 147 5.17 -14.48 -7.64
CA VAL A 147 6.41 -15.18 -7.28
C VAL A 147 6.22 -16.68 -7.12
N GLY A 148 4.98 -17.16 -7.04
CA GLY A 148 4.69 -18.56 -6.77
C GLY A 148 5.06 -19.00 -5.34
N LYS A 149 4.80 -20.27 -5.02
CA LYS A 149 5.02 -20.80 -3.66
C LYS A 149 6.49 -20.87 -3.24
N LYS A 150 7.40 -21.08 -4.20
CA LYS A 150 8.84 -21.28 -3.93
C LYS A 150 9.50 -20.04 -3.34
N ASP A 151 9.20 -18.86 -3.90
CA ASP A 151 9.84 -17.60 -3.51
C ASP A 151 8.95 -16.72 -2.61
N LEU A 152 7.79 -17.25 -2.18
CA LEU A 152 6.78 -16.50 -1.40
C LEU A 152 7.33 -16.01 -0.06
N THR A 153 8.06 -16.83 0.67
CA THR A 153 8.64 -16.45 1.97
C THR A 153 9.60 -15.27 1.81
N ASN A 154 10.40 -15.28 0.74
CA ASN A 154 11.30 -14.17 0.42
C ASN A 154 10.53 -12.89 0.05
N ALA A 155 9.48 -13.00 -0.77
CA ALA A 155 8.63 -11.87 -1.13
C ALA A 155 7.92 -11.26 0.07
N ILE A 156 7.43 -12.08 1.02
CA ILE A 156 6.81 -11.60 2.27
C ILE A 156 7.84 -10.84 3.11
N ALA A 157 9.06 -11.36 3.25
CA ALA A 157 10.12 -10.70 4.01
C ALA A 157 10.50 -9.36 3.40
N LEU A 158 10.63 -9.28 2.06
CA LEU A 158 10.91 -8.04 1.34
C LEU A 158 9.77 -7.03 1.49
N ASN A 159 8.51 -7.46 1.33
CA ASN A 159 7.35 -6.60 1.53
C ASN A 159 7.28 -6.04 2.96
N SER A 160 7.55 -6.87 3.96
CA SER A 160 7.59 -6.43 5.37
C SER A 160 8.71 -5.41 5.59
N SER A 161 9.86 -5.61 4.97
CA SER A 161 10.97 -4.66 5.03
C SER A 161 10.61 -3.31 4.41
N VAL A 162 9.96 -3.33 3.23
CA VAL A 162 9.48 -2.10 2.56
C VAL A 162 8.46 -1.38 3.43
N PHE A 163 7.48 -2.10 3.99
CA PHE A 163 6.46 -1.51 4.85
C PHE A 163 7.07 -0.82 6.08
N ASN A 164 7.99 -1.50 6.78
CA ASN A 164 8.64 -0.93 7.97
C ASN A 164 9.58 0.22 7.62
N SER A 165 10.31 0.13 6.51
CA SER A 165 11.16 1.24 6.03
C SER A 165 10.33 2.46 5.65
N ALA A 166 9.23 2.28 4.93
CA ALA A 166 8.33 3.36 4.55
C ALA A 166 7.69 4.03 5.78
N ARG A 167 7.38 3.26 6.83
CA ARG A 167 6.86 3.76 8.11
C ARG A 167 7.82 4.70 8.84
N ILE A 168 9.13 4.57 8.60
CA ILE A 168 10.16 5.44 9.17
C ILE A 168 10.47 6.59 8.22
N ILE A 169 10.69 6.28 6.95
CA ILE A 169 11.12 7.25 5.93
C ILE A 169 10.00 8.24 5.59
N GLY A 170 8.76 7.77 5.48
CA GLY A 170 7.61 8.62 5.14
C GLY A 170 7.44 9.81 6.08
N PRO A 171 7.34 9.59 7.41
CA PRO A 171 7.28 10.67 8.40
C PRO A 171 8.48 11.61 8.36
N ALA A 172 9.70 11.09 8.11
CA ALA A 172 10.90 11.93 8.01
C ALA A 172 10.80 12.86 6.79
N ILE A 173 10.38 12.36 5.64
CA ILE A 173 10.15 13.17 4.43
C ILE A 173 9.02 14.18 4.69
N ALA A 174 7.92 13.77 5.35
CA ALA A 174 6.84 14.68 5.73
C ALA A 174 7.37 15.87 6.55
N GLY A 175 8.20 15.61 7.57
CA GLY A 175 8.79 16.67 8.39
C GLY A 175 9.62 17.68 7.58
N ILE A 176 10.42 17.18 6.62
CA ILE A 176 11.21 18.03 5.73
C ILE A 176 10.31 18.89 4.82
N ILE A 177 9.27 18.29 4.23
CA ILE A 177 8.36 19.01 3.34
C ILE A 177 7.55 20.03 4.13
N LEU A 178 6.99 19.65 5.29
CA LEU A 178 6.23 20.55 6.16
C LEU A 178 7.04 21.73 6.70
N SER A 179 8.34 21.57 6.85
CA SER A 179 9.24 22.67 7.31
C SER A 179 9.61 23.67 6.20
N ARG A 180 9.49 23.28 4.92
CA ARG A 180 9.96 24.09 3.78
C ARG A 180 8.87 24.45 2.76
N MET A 181 7.79 23.69 2.77
CA MET A 181 6.69 23.79 1.80
C MET A 181 5.36 23.76 2.54
N SER A 182 4.27 23.67 1.78
CA SER A 182 2.91 23.55 2.33
C SER A 182 2.52 22.09 2.64
N VAL A 183 1.52 21.92 3.51
CA VAL A 183 0.89 20.60 3.77
C VAL A 183 0.33 20.01 2.47
N ALA A 184 -0.21 20.84 1.59
CA ALA A 184 -0.76 20.43 0.29
C ALA A 184 0.31 19.73 -0.58
N ALA A 185 1.58 20.12 -0.49
CA ALA A 185 2.65 19.48 -1.25
C ALA A 185 2.80 17.97 -0.92
N CYS A 186 2.59 17.57 0.34
CA CYS A 186 2.61 16.16 0.73
C CYS A 186 1.51 15.37 0.02
N PHE A 187 0.31 15.94 -0.11
CA PHE A 187 -0.82 15.32 -0.78
C PHE A 187 -0.59 15.16 -2.27
N LEU A 188 -0.04 16.19 -2.92
CA LEU A 188 0.30 16.14 -4.34
C LEU A 188 1.38 15.11 -4.63
N ILE A 189 2.45 15.07 -3.84
CA ILE A 189 3.55 14.10 -4.01
C ILE A 189 3.01 12.67 -3.86
N ASN A 190 2.11 12.43 -2.89
CA ASN A 190 1.50 11.11 -2.75
C ASN A 190 0.55 10.77 -3.91
N ALA A 191 -0.22 11.73 -4.42
CA ALA A 191 -1.04 11.53 -5.61
C ALA A 191 -0.18 11.11 -6.82
N VAL A 192 0.96 11.77 -7.03
CA VAL A 192 1.92 11.39 -8.08
C VAL A 192 2.48 9.98 -7.84
N SER A 193 2.71 9.59 -6.59
CA SER A 193 3.16 8.23 -6.25
C SER A 193 2.13 7.16 -6.64
N TYR A 194 0.85 7.40 -6.42
CA TYR A 194 -0.23 6.51 -6.86
C TYR A 194 -0.30 6.40 -8.39
N ALA A 195 -0.15 7.52 -9.11
CA ALA A 195 -0.10 7.51 -10.56
C ALA A 195 1.07 6.66 -11.09
N ALA A 196 2.24 6.77 -10.48
CA ALA A 196 3.41 5.95 -10.85
C ALA A 196 3.15 4.45 -10.62
N VAL A 197 2.47 4.07 -9.53
CA VAL A 197 2.12 2.67 -9.25
C VAL A 197 1.08 2.14 -10.23
N ILE A 198 0.06 2.95 -10.59
CA ILE A 198 -0.94 2.58 -11.60
C ILE A 198 -0.23 2.28 -12.92
N MET A 199 0.67 3.14 -13.37
CA MET A 199 1.47 2.90 -14.58
C MET A 199 2.27 1.60 -14.47
N GLY A 200 2.91 1.35 -13.30
CA GLY A 200 3.59 0.09 -13.02
C GLY A 200 2.69 -1.13 -13.19
N TYR A 201 1.47 -1.11 -12.61
CA TYR A 201 0.52 -2.22 -12.76
C TYR A 201 0.06 -2.42 -14.20
N LEU A 202 -0.10 -1.35 -14.97
CA LEU A 202 -0.52 -1.43 -16.38
C LEU A 202 0.57 -2.02 -17.28
N THR A 203 1.84 -1.85 -16.96
CA THR A 203 2.98 -2.40 -17.72
C THR A 203 3.29 -3.86 -17.41
N MET A 204 2.74 -4.44 -16.33
CA MET A 204 2.99 -5.83 -15.95
C MET A 204 2.40 -6.80 -16.97
N LYS A 205 3.21 -7.73 -17.43
CA LYS A 205 2.80 -8.84 -18.31
C LYS A 205 2.42 -10.05 -17.44
N LEU A 206 1.15 -10.14 -17.08
CA LEU A 206 0.64 -11.30 -16.34
C LEU A 206 0.25 -12.40 -17.32
N PRO A 207 0.61 -13.67 -17.05
CA PRO A 207 0.06 -14.79 -17.81
C PRO A 207 -1.45 -14.80 -17.60
N LEU A 208 -2.21 -14.86 -18.70
CA LEU A 208 -3.65 -15.05 -18.65
C LEU A 208 -3.94 -16.27 -17.78
N LYS A 209 -4.67 -16.10 -16.69
CA LYS A 209 -5.17 -17.23 -15.90
C LYS A 209 -5.99 -18.10 -16.86
N ALA A 210 -5.51 -19.33 -17.14
CA ALA A 210 -6.34 -20.33 -17.77
C ALA A 210 -7.65 -20.43 -16.99
N ASN A 211 -8.74 -20.25 -17.72
CA ASN A 211 -10.10 -20.17 -17.18
C ASN A 211 -10.35 -21.37 -16.27
N ARG A 212 -10.58 -21.13 -14.97
CA ARG A 212 -10.87 -22.19 -13.99
C ARG A 212 -12.21 -22.92 -14.22
N SER A 213 -12.89 -22.60 -15.33
CA SER A 213 -14.15 -23.24 -15.72
C SER A 213 -13.99 -24.68 -16.21
N ASP A 214 -12.76 -25.14 -16.54
CA ASP A 214 -12.54 -26.44 -17.19
C ASP A 214 -12.19 -27.59 -16.22
N LYS A 215 -12.31 -27.38 -14.91
CA LYS A 215 -12.11 -28.43 -13.88
C LYS A 215 -13.39 -28.84 -13.15
N ARG A 216 -14.54 -28.66 -13.77
CA ARG A 216 -15.83 -29.21 -13.30
C ARG A 216 -16.46 -30.07 -14.40
N ASN A 217 -15.81 -31.13 -14.75
CA ASN A 217 -16.44 -32.32 -15.36
C ASN A 217 -15.75 -33.56 -14.77
#